data_04a2957d1ebdc18a62fd686a0c17d5f4
#
_entry.id   04a2957d1ebdc18a62fd686a0c17d5f4
#
_cell.length_a   1.000
_cell.length_b   1.000
_cell.length_c   1.000
_cell.angle_alpha   90.00
_cell.angle_beta   90.00
_cell.angle_gamma   90.00
#
_symmetry.space_group_name_H-M   'P 1'
#
loop_
_entity.id
_entity.type
_entity.pdbx_description
1 polymer ?
#
loop_
_entity_poly.entity_id
_entity_poly.type
_entity_poly.pdbx_seq_one_letter_code
_entity_poly.pdbx_strand_id
1 'polypeptide(L)'
;MSEANLPTPFPLEPSAAEAQAAIHDEFAFFGDWSERYQYLIDLGRKLPDLPPELKTEEHRLLGCQSMVWIVSSGNTDKLDFHAISDSAIVSGLIYLALRVYSGRSASEIVATDADYIGDIGLAKHLSPTRNNGLAALLAFIRETAKQALGET
;
A
#
# COMPACT_ATOMS: atom_id res chain seq x y z
N MET A 1 0.37 -11.45 -19.69
CA MET A 1 -0.70 -10.68 -19.04
C MET A 1 -0.28 -9.23 -18.92
N SER A 2 -1.15 -8.32 -19.29
CA SER A 2 -0.89 -6.89 -19.15
C SER A 2 -1.06 -6.46 -17.69
N GLU A 3 -0.26 -5.48 -17.26
CA GLU A 3 -0.40 -4.90 -15.91
C GLU A 3 -1.81 -4.36 -15.67
N ALA A 4 -2.48 -3.85 -16.70
CA ALA A 4 -3.83 -3.29 -16.60
C ALA A 4 -4.89 -4.35 -16.26
N ASN A 5 -4.57 -5.64 -16.45
CA ASN A 5 -5.52 -6.73 -16.24
C ASN A 5 -5.24 -7.54 -14.97
N LEU A 6 -4.38 -7.02 -14.09
CA LEU A 6 -4.07 -7.72 -12.85
C LEU A 6 -5.26 -7.65 -11.89
N PRO A 7 -5.53 -8.74 -11.14
CA PRO A 7 -6.61 -8.71 -10.16
C PRO A 7 -6.30 -7.75 -9.02
N THR A 8 -7.32 -7.05 -8.54
CA THR A 8 -7.18 -6.14 -7.41
C THR A 8 -8.44 -6.16 -6.56
N PRO A 9 -8.32 -6.23 -5.22
CA PRO A 9 -9.48 -6.09 -4.34
C PRO A 9 -9.88 -4.64 -4.12
N PHE A 10 -9.06 -3.66 -4.57
CA PHE A 10 -9.25 -2.25 -4.24
C PHE A 10 -9.87 -1.47 -5.41
N PRO A 11 -10.63 -0.41 -5.10
CA PRO A 11 -10.89 0.13 -3.77
C PRO A 11 -12.01 -0.65 -3.06
N LEU A 12 -11.95 -0.66 -1.72
CA LEU A 12 -13.02 -1.22 -0.88
C LEU A 12 -14.02 -0.14 -0.44
N GLU A 13 -13.52 1.08 -0.25
CA GLU A 13 -14.35 2.23 0.15
C GLU A 13 -14.42 3.25 -0.98
N PRO A 14 -15.44 4.14 -0.98
CA PRO A 14 -15.58 5.13 -2.05
C PRO A 14 -14.49 6.20 -2.06
N SER A 15 -13.79 6.45 -0.94
CA SER A 15 -12.75 7.46 -0.87
C SER A 15 -11.58 7.00 -0.01
N ALA A 16 -10.43 7.64 -0.21
CA ALA A 16 -9.25 7.39 0.61
C ALA A 16 -9.51 7.76 2.08
N ALA A 17 -10.24 8.84 2.32
CA ALA A 17 -10.58 9.24 3.68
C ALA A 17 -11.43 8.19 4.40
N GLU A 18 -12.42 7.62 3.69
CA GLU A 18 -13.25 6.55 4.26
C GLU A 18 -12.45 5.27 4.49
N ALA A 19 -11.48 5.00 3.60
CA ALA A 19 -10.58 3.87 3.79
C ALA A 19 -9.74 4.03 5.07
N GLN A 20 -9.21 5.22 5.31
CA GLN A 20 -8.44 5.48 6.53
C GLN A 20 -9.30 5.36 7.78
N ALA A 21 -10.55 5.85 7.74
CA ALA A 21 -11.47 5.70 8.86
C ALA A 21 -11.77 4.24 9.16
N ALA A 22 -11.96 3.42 8.12
CA ALA A 22 -12.21 1.99 8.28
C ALA A 22 -10.99 1.28 8.89
N ILE A 23 -9.78 1.64 8.46
CA ILE A 23 -8.55 1.07 9.02
C ILE A 23 -8.44 1.42 10.51
N HIS A 24 -8.71 2.67 10.87
CA HIS A 24 -8.69 3.10 12.27
C HIS A 24 -9.65 2.26 13.10
N ASP A 25 -10.88 2.10 12.65
CA ASP A 25 -11.91 1.37 13.38
C ASP A 25 -11.55 -0.11 13.52
N GLU A 26 -11.01 -0.72 12.47
CA GLU A 26 -10.59 -2.13 12.51
C GLU A 26 -9.46 -2.34 13.52
N PHE A 27 -8.47 -1.47 13.52
CA PHE A 27 -7.34 -1.60 14.45
C PHE A 27 -7.73 -1.28 15.89
N ALA A 28 -8.70 -0.39 16.09
CA ALA A 28 -9.21 -0.08 17.44
C ALA A 28 -9.88 -1.30 18.09
N PHE A 29 -10.33 -2.26 17.28
CA PHE A 29 -10.94 -3.48 17.78
C PHE A 29 -9.95 -4.37 18.54
N PHE A 30 -8.67 -4.29 18.21
CA PHE A 30 -7.63 -5.14 18.80
C PHE A 30 -6.99 -4.44 20.00
N GLY A 31 -6.87 -5.15 21.14
CA GLY A 31 -6.42 -4.56 22.39
C GLY A 31 -4.92 -4.40 22.51
N ASP A 32 -4.13 -5.23 21.83
CA ASP A 32 -2.69 -5.16 21.94
C ASP A 32 -2.01 -5.33 20.57
N TRP A 33 -0.69 -5.07 20.52
CA TRP A 33 0.06 -5.10 19.29
C TRP A 33 0.36 -6.50 18.78
N SER A 34 0.36 -7.50 19.66
CA SER A 34 0.47 -8.89 19.22
C SER A 34 -0.70 -9.25 18.30
N GLU A 35 -1.92 -8.89 18.71
CA GLU A 35 -3.11 -9.12 17.90
C GLU A 35 -3.09 -8.29 16.62
N ARG A 36 -2.63 -7.03 16.69
CA ARG A 36 -2.53 -6.15 15.52
C ARG A 36 -1.51 -6.65 14.50
N TYR A 37 -0.38 -7.18 14.96
CA TYR A 37 0.59 -7.81 14.06
C TYR A 37 -0.01 -9.03 13.36
N GLN A 38 -0.73 -9.86 14.09
CA GLN A 38 -1.39 -11.00 13.46
C GLN A 38 -2.42 -10.54 12.42
N TYR A 39 -3.16 -9.48 12.73
CA TYR A 39 -4.10 -8.90 11.78
C TYR A 39 -3.41 -8.39 10.52
N LEU A 40 -2.26 -7.72 10.66
CA LEU A 40 -1.46 -7.29 9.50
C LEU A 40 -1.04 -8.47 8.65
N ILE A 41 -0.57 -9.54 9.25
CA ILE A 41 -0.18 -10.76 8.54
C ILE A 41 -1.38 -11.32 7.77
N ASP A 42 -2.54 -11.38 8.42
CA ASP A 42 -3.75 -11.89 7.80
C ASP A 42 -4.19 -11.02 6.61
N LEU A 43 -4.10 -9.71 6.73
CA LEU A 43 -4.40 -8.80 5.63
C LEU A 43 -3.44 -9.00 4.46
N GLY A 44 -2.15 -9.17 4.75
CA GLY A 44 -1.14 -9.38 3.71
C GLY A 44 -1.41 -10.63 2.88
N ARG A 45 -1.97 -11.67 3.50
CA ARG A 45 -2.33 -12.90 2.79
C ARG A 45 -3.45 -12.71 1.77
N LYS A 46 -4.19 -11.62 1.86
CA LYS A 46 -5.27 -11.32 0.91
C LYS A 46 -4.77 -10.63 -0.35
N LEU A 47 -3.50 -10.21 -0.39
CA LEU A 47 -2.94 -9.59 -1.59
C LEU A 47 -2.87 -10.62 -2.72
N PRO A 48 -3.37 -10.30 -3.92
CA PRO A 48 -3.14 -11.14 -5.08
C PRO A 48 -1.64 -11.19 -5.40
N ASP A 49 -1.15 -12.35 -5.79
CA ASP A 49 0.24 -12.49 -6.19
C ASP A 49 0.47 -11.81 -7.54
N LEU A 50 1.71 -11.41 -7.79
CA LEU A 50 2.10 -10.90 -9.09
C LEU A 50 2.58 -12.04 -10.00
N PRO A 51 2.31 -11.96 -11.32
CA PRO A 51 2.92 -12.91 -12.26
C PRO A 51 4.44 -12.89 -12.13
N PRO A 52 5.13 -14.03 -12.28
CA PRO A 52 6.59 -14.09 -12.17
C PRO A 52 7.31 -13.10 -13.08
N GLU A 53 6.78 -12.83 -14.27
CA GLU A 53 7.36 -11.89 -15.23
C GLU A 53 7.39 -10.45 -14.72
N LEU A 54 6.62 -10.12 -13.68
CA LEU A 54 6.63 -8.81 -13.06
C LEU A 54 7.46 -8.76 -11.77
N LYS A 55 7.92 -9.91 -11.27
CA LYS A 55 8.79 -9.97 -10.09
C LYS A 55 10.25 -9.86 -10.52
N THR A 56 10.61 -8.72 -11.09
CA THR A 56 11.94 -8.46 -11.65
C THR A 56 12.58 -7.27 -10.97
N GLU A 57 13.89 -7.10 -11.17
CA GLU A 57 14.62 -5.97 -10.61
C GLU A 57 14.04 -4.62 -11.07
N GLU A 58 13.50 -4.57 -12.28
CA GLU A 58 12.86 -3.37 -12.82
C GLU A 58 11.68 -2.92 -11.94
N HIS A 59 10.97 -3.85 -11.33
CA HIS A 59 9.78 -3.57 -10.51
C HIS A 59 10.08 -3.61 -9.01
N ARG A 60 11.35 -3.78 -8.62
CA ARG A 60 11.70 -3.78 -7.21
C ARG A 60 11.61 -2.38 -6.62
N LEU A 61 10.97 -2.31 -5.45
CA LEU A 61 10.93 -1.06 -4.68
C LEU A 61 12.25 -0.91 -3.94
N LEU A 62 12.99 0.15 -4.23
CA LEU A 62 14.22 0.47 -3.55
C LEU A 62 13.91 1.12 -2.19
N GLY A 63 14.81 0.93 -1.22
CA GLY A 63 14.63 1.47 0.13
C GLY A 63 13.98 0.49 1.10
N CYS A 64 13.66 -0.72 0.64
CA CYS A 64 13.13 -1.78 1.49
C CYS A 64 14.20 -2.86 1.67
N GLN A 65 14.35 -3.36 2.90
CA GLN A 65 15.22 -4.50 3.17
C GLN A 65 14.60 -5.81 2.67
N SER A 66 13.28 -5.95 2.86
CA SER A 66 12.54 -7.09 2.30
C SER A 66 12.39 -6.92 0.79
N MET A 67 12.20 -8.04 0.09
CA MET A 67 11.90 -8.00 -1.33
C MET A 67 10.47 -7.50 -1.52
N VAL A 68 10.33 -6.40 -2.24
CA VAL A 68 9.03 -5.82 -2.58
C VAL A 68 9.04 -5.53 -4.07
N TRP A 69 8.02 -6.01 -4.78
CA TRP A 69 7.79 -5.69 -6.19
C TRP A 69 6.49 -4.91 -6.28
N ILE A 70 6.50 -3.84 -7.08
CA ILE A 70 5.33 -2.99 -7.26
C ILE A 70 5.21 -2.56 -8.71
N VAL A 71 3.99 -2.58 -9.21
CA VAL A 71 3.65 -2.08 -10.54
C VAL A 71 2.43 -1.16 -10.43
N SER A 72 2.36 -0.21 -11.35
CA SER A 72 1.21 0.69 -11.45
C SER A 72 0.62 0.63 -12.85
N SER A 73 -0.68 0.91 -12.93
CA SER A 73 -1.40 0.95 -14.21
C SER A 73 -2.55 1.96 -14.10
N GLY A 74 -3.18 2.25 -15.25
CA GLY A 74 -4.30 3.16 -15.28
C GLY A 74 -3.91 4.55 -15.77
N ASN A 75 -4.68 5.54 -15.35
CA ASN A 75 -4.52 6.93 -15.80
C ASN A 75 -4.84 7.89 -14.65
N THR A 76 -4.90 9.22 -14.95
CA THR A 76 -5.16 10.23 -13.92
C THR A 76 -6.49 10.05 -13.20
N ASP A 77 -7.48 9.45 -13.84
CA ASP A 77 -8.79 9.23 -13.23
C ASP A 77 -8.81 8.05 -12.29
N LYS A 78 -7.97 7.05 -12.54
CA LYS A 78 -7.90 5.85 -11.73
C LYS A 78 -6.53 5.21 -11.88
N LEU A 79 -5.74 5.26 -10.82
CA LEU A 79 -4.44 4.60 -10.74
C LEU A 79 -4.56 3.35 -9.87
N ASP A 80 -4.18 2.22 -10.44
CA ASP A 80 -4.13 0.95 -9.72
C ASP A 80 -2.69 0.60 -9.39
N PHE A 81 -2.47 0.10 -8.18
CA PHE A 81 -1.16 -0.38 -7.72
C PHE A 81 -1.30 -1.85 -7.33
N HIS A 82 -0.31 -2.62 -7.72
CA HIS A 82 -0.23 -4.04 -7.38
C HIS A 82 1.16 -4.27 -6.79
N ALA A 83 1.21 -4.86 -5.63
CA ALA A 83 2.49 -5.08 -4.95
C ALA A 83 2.43 -6.35 -4.12
N ILE A 84 3.59 -6.94 -3.92
CA ILE A 84 3.75 -8.15 -3.11
C ILE A 84 5.12 -8.11 -2.45
N SER A 85 5.26 -8.81 -1.33
CA SER A 85 6.53 -8.94 -0.63
C SER A 85 6.74 -10.39 -0.19
N ASP A 86 8.00 -10.74 0.02
CA ASP A 86 8.37 -12.02 0.65
C ASP A 86 8.22 -11.98 2.17
N SER A 87 7.96 -10.82 2.75
CA SER A 87 7.76 -10.65 4.20
C SER A 87 6.27 -10.58 4.51
N ALA A 88 5.82 -11.39 5.48
CA ALA A 88 4.41 -11.41 5.89
C ALA A 88 3.95 -10.06 6.45
N ILE A 89 4.76 -9.43 7.31
CA ILE A 89 4.43 -8.12 7.90
C ILE A 89 4.41 -7.04 6.82
N VAL A 90 5.41 -7.03 5.94
CA VAL A 90 5.49 -6.02 4.88
C VAL A 90 4.29 -6.16 3.94
N SER A 91 3.85 -7.40 3.65
CA SER A 91 2.64 -7.61 2.85
C SER A 91 1.42 -6.98 3.51
N GLY A 92 1.30 -7.05 4.83
CA GLY A 92 0.22 -6.38 5.56
C GLY A 92 0.30 -4.86 5.44
N LEU A 93 1.51 -4.30 5.54
CA LEU A 93 1.72 -2.86 5.34
C LEU A 93 1.36 -2.43 3.93
N ILE A 94 1.70 -3.25 2.94
CA ILE A 94 1.31 -3.01 1.55
C ILE A 94 -0.21 -3.01 1.42
N TYR A 95 -0.89 -3.99 2.02
CA TYR A 95 -2.36 -4.08 1.96
C TYR A 95 -3.01 -2.77 2.45
N LEU A 96 -2.57 -2.25 3.59
CA LEU A 96 -3.13 -1.01 4.13
C LEU A 96 -2.88 0.18 3.20
N ALA A 97 -1.67 0.32 2.68
CA ALA A 97 -1.33 1.41 1.77
C ALA A 97 -2.17 1.35 0.49
N LEU A 98 -2.32 0.17 -0.10
CA LEU A 98 -3.10 0.02 -1.32
C LEU A 98 -4.60 0.23 -1.06
N ARG A 99 -5.10 -0.13 0.11
CA ARG A 99 -6.48 0.13 0.48
C ARG A 99 -6.79 1.63 0.50
N VAL A 100 -5.84 2.44 0.95
CA VAL A 100 -6.00 3.89 0.98
C VAL A 100 -5.87 4.49 -0.42
N TYR A 101 -4.91 4.04 -1.21
CA TYR A 101 -4.48 4.76 -2.39
C TYR A 101 -4.80 4.10 -3.73
N SER A 102 -4.87 2.75 -3.80
CA SER A 102 -5.06 2.09 -5.08
C SER A 102 -6.49 2.25 -5.59
N GLY A 103 -6.64 2.44 -6.90
CA GLY A 103 -7.94 2.60 -7.53
C GLY A 103 -8.53 3.99 -7.37
N ARG A 104 -7.72 4.98 -7.00
CA ARG A 104 -8.16 6.37 -6.79
C ARG A 104 -7.62 7.25 -7.91
N SER A 105 -8.20 8.45 -8.04
CA SER A 105 -7.64 9.42 -8.98
C SER A 105 -6.28 9.92 -8.49
N ALA A 106 -5.44 10.35 -9.43
CA ALA A 106 -4.14 10.91 -9.09
C ALA A 106 -4.27 12.13 -8.17
N SER A 107 -5.29 12.96 -8.39
CA SER A 107 -5.55 14.14 -7.53
C SER A 107 -5.87 13.74 -6.10
N GLU A 108 -6.69 12.72 -5.92
CA GLU A 108 -7.05 12.24 -4.58
C GLU A 108 -5.83 11.67 -3.87
N ILE A 109 -5.01 10.91 -4.59
CA ILE A 109 -3.78 10.32 -4.03
C ILE A 109 -2.86 11.41 -3.50
N VAL A 110 -2.59 12.43 -4.32
CA VAL A 110 -1.69 13.53 -3.95
C VAL A 110 -2.25 14.34 -2.78
N ALA A 111 -3.58 14.50 -2.73
CA ALA A 111 -4.24 15.27 -1.67
C ALA A 111 -4.39 14.52 -0.34
N THR A 112 -4.13 13.22 -0.32
CA THR A 112 -4.37 12.38 0.85
C THR A 112 -3.07 12.10 1.61
N ASP A 113 -2.96 12.60 2.84
CA ASP A 113 -1.86 12.26 3.72
C ASP A 113 -2.15 10.90 4.37
N ALA A 114 -1.08 10.15 4.69
CA ALA A 114 -1.19 8.82 5.28
C ALA A 114 -1.42 8.90 6.79
N ASP A 115 -2.50 9.56 7.20
CA ASP A 115 -2.82 9.80 8.62
C ASP A 115 -3.06 8.52 9.40
N TYR A 116 -3.50 7.45 8.72
CA TYR A 116 -3.78 6.17 9.39
C TYR A 116 -2.55 5.63 10.13
N ILE A 117 -1.35 5.91 9.63
CA ILE A 117 -0.11 5.42 10.25
C ILE A 117 0.01 5.95 11.68
N GLY A 118 -0.19 7.27 11.86
CA GLY A 118 -0.19 7.88 13.18
C GLY A 118 -1.41 7.50 14.01
N ASP A 119 -2.57 7.44 13.38
CA ASP A 119 -3.83 7.18 14.07
C ASP A 119 -3.85 5.81 14.73
N ILE A 120 -3.27 4.79 14.10
CA ILE A 120 -3.20 3.46 14.68
C ILE A 120 -1.90 3.20 15.45
N GLY A 121 -1.00 4.18 15.49
CA GLY A 121 0.28 4.07 16.22
C GLY A 121 1.29 3.14 15.57
N LEU A 122 1.18 2.94 14.26
CA LEU A 122 1.98 1.94 13.54
C LEU A 122 3.48 2.23 13.61
N ALA A 123 3.87 3.49 13.40
CA ALA A 123 5.29 3.85 13.34
C ALA A 123 6.06 3.50 14.63
N LYS A 124 5.39 3.58 15.79
CA LYS A 124 6.00 3.29 17.08
C LYS A 124 6.30 1.80 17.28
N HIS A 125 5.65 0.96 16.49
CA HIS A 125 5.73 -0.49 16.66
C HIS A 125 6.44 -1.18 15.49
N LEU A 126 6.98 -0.41 14.55
CA LEU A 126 7.80 -0.92 13.46
C LEU A 126 9.27 -0.62 13.73
N SER A 127 10.15 -1.52 13.29
CA SER A 127 11.58 -1.24 13.29
C SER A 127 11.89 -0.04 12.40
N PRO A 128 13.04 0.64 12.60
CA PRO A 128 13.45 1.71 11.69
C PRO A 128 13.50 1.25 10.23
N THR A 129 13.96 0.04 9.97
CA THR A 129 14.04 -0.52 8.62
C THR A 129 12.66 -0.65 7.99
N ARG A 130 11.69 -1.13 8.75
CA ARG A 130 10.31 -1.26 8.24
C ARG A 130 9.64 0.10 8.05
N ASN A 131 9.91 1.06 8.93
CA ASN A 131 9.42 2.42 8.74
C ASN A 131 10.00 3.04 7.47
N ASN A 132 11.27 2.81 7.17
CA ASN A 132 11.90 3.29 5.95
C ASN A 132 11.28 2.65 4.71
N GLY A 133 11.00 1.35 4.77
CA GLY A 133 10.34 0.64 3.67
C GLY A 133 8.92 1.16 3.42
N LEU A 134 8.17 1.42 4.48
CA LEU A 134 6.83 1.98 4.36
C LEU A 134 6.88 3.38 3.74
N ALA A 135 7.83 4.22 4.17
CA ALA A 135 8.02 5.55 3.59
C ALA A 135 8.35 5.46 2.09
N ALA A 136 9.21 4.50 1.71
CA ALA A 136 9.56 4.29 0.30
C ALA A 136 8.34 3.88 -0.53
N LEU A 137 7.48 3.02 0.01
CA LEU A 137 6.24 2.60 -0.65
C LEU A 137 5.32 3.80 -0.88
N LEU A 138 5.10 4.59 0.16
CA LEU A 138 4.22 5.75 0.06
C LEU A 138 4.78 6.80 -0.90
N ALA A 139 6.10 6.99 -0.90
CA ALA A 139 6.76 7.89 -1.85
C ALA A 139 6.57 7.44 -3.30
N PHE A 140 6.69 6.14 -3.56
CA PHE A 140 6.45 5.59 -4.89
C PHE A 140 5.03 5.88 -5.37
N ILE A 141 4.05 5.63 -4.51
CA ILE A 141 2.63 5.85 -4.84
C ILE A 141 2.39 7.34 -5.14
N ARG A 142 2.89 8.22 -4.28
CA ARG A 142 2.71 9.67 -4.43
C ARG A 142 3.39 10.19 -5.69
N GLU A 143 4.63 9.75 -5.94
CA GLU A 143 5.37 10.17 -7.14
C GLU A 143 4.70 9.69 -8.43
N THR A 144 4.18 8.48 -8.43
CA THR A 144 3.44 7.96 -9.58
C THR A 144 2.22 8.85 -9.88
N ALA A 145 1.50 9.25 -8.83
CA ALA A 145 0.33 10.12 -9.00
C ALA A 145 0.73 11.51 -9.50
N LYS A 146 1.81 12.08 -8.98
CA LYS A 146 2.33 13.38 -9.44
C LYS A 146 2.73 13.33 -10.90
N GLN A 147 3.41 12.28 -11.31
CA GLN A 147 3.82 12.11 -12.71
C GLN A 147 2.60 11.99 -13.63
N ALA A 148 1.56 11.28 -13.19
CA ALA A 148 0.33 11.16 -13.96
C ALA A 148 -0.35 12.54 -14.16
N LEU A 149 -0.23 13.43 -13.18
CA LEU A 149 -0.76 14.79 -13.27
C LEU A 149 0.16 15.74 -14.05
N GLY A 150 1.33 15.27 -14.48
CA GLY A 150 2.31 16.11 -15.15
C GLY A 150 3.12 16.98 -14.20
N GLU A 151 3.06 16.73 -12.90
CA GLU A 151 3.86 17.42 -11.88
C GLU A 151 5.20 16.71 -11.70
N THR A 152 6.28 17.49 -11.67
CA THR A 152 7.63 16.95 -11.50
C THR A 152 8.34 17.58 -10.31
#